data_6e7f4eb8178138bea01496184921cf74
#
_entry.id   6e7f4eb8178138bea01496184921cf74
#
_cell.length_a   1.000
_cell.length_b   1.000
_cell.length_c   1.000
_cell.angle_alpha   90.00
_cell.angle_beta   90.00
_cell.angle_gamma   90.00
#
_symmetry.space_group_name_H-M   'P 1'
#
loop_
_entity.id
_entity.type
_entity.pdbx_description
1 polymer ?
#
loop_
_entity_poly.entity_id
_entity_poly.type
_entity_poly.pdbx_seq_one_letter_code
_entity_poly.pdbx_strand_id
1 'polypeptide(L)'
;MPTPCTPLPLRRFLCALQTQASLFWCAWLCVAAVAAPALPNSVDMRLPKKLIATGWDKADTQRLRENIKLMEQRPFDGVFFSAVGKNDAGAPVQLRPAHSNQAWKREWFQNCIADLKATKFTRFTDNFVSIGANPGDVDWFDDDGWKAVVDHWRMAAWIAKQSGTQGVHFDPEPYTKPYAQFSYQAQAEKGKHTFNEYYAKARERGQQVMQAVVEEYPGITVYCYFMNSVNISATGQKDPRQILVQSGYGLFPAFIDGWLDVAPPGATFVDGCETAYHFNSEREYILHALHMKIACQELVAPENRAKYRAQVQASFGVYLDAYWNPPTSPWHIDGLGGSRVERLRINTTSALQAADEYVWIYGEKNRWWPTPNGGVNKETWPEALPGSEDALRFARDPVEFARAKIAEMKKAGILINLARNADFGSDKVEGNTGVQQDWKEGGAPAGWNVWQVSDSQGVFSWDREVGASAKGAARASKVVNGCFIQVADAKPGELHAVRAVVRLQGESAAWVRVRWQTPENKWTQVGQDVILPVEQTDDEWREVFGVAAVPEGVGKIV
;
A
#
# COMPACT_ATOMS: atom_id res chain seq x y z
N MET A 1 18.89 14.37 -55.23
CA MET A 1 20.34 14.64 -55.16
C MET A 1 20.52 15.81 -54.23
N PRO A 2 21.03 15.61 -53.04
CA PRO A 2 21.52 16.70 -52.21
C PRO A 2 23.04 16.62 -52.07
N THR A 3 23.65 17.77 -52.11
CA THR A 3 25.07 18.02 -51.94
C THR A 3 25.46 18.10 -50.45
N PRO A 4 26.68 17.74 -50.08
CA PRO A 4 27.12 17.64 -48.69
C PRO A 4 27.78 18.93 -48.19
N CYS A 5 27.57 19.25 -46.91
CA CYS A 5 28.29 20.28 -46.17
C CYS A 5 29.48 19.71 -45.42
N THR A 6 30.64 20.32 -45.65
CA THR A 6 31.95 20.09 -45.05
C THR A 6 32.11 20.77 -43.68
N PRO A 7 32.99 20.26 -42.79
CA PRO A 7 33.24 20.87 -41.44
C PRO A 7 34.39 21.88 -41.47
N LEU A 8 34.32 22.88 -40.58
CA LEU A 8 35.36 23.87 -40.33
C LEU A 8 36.09 23.61 -38.99
N PRO A 9 37.36 24.04 -38.85
CA PRO A 9 38.33 23.47 -37.95
C PRO A 9 38.53 24.22 -36.62
N LEU A 10 39.11 23.46 -35.63
CA LEU A 10 39.66 23.95 -34.35
C LEU A 10 40.74 25.03 -34.58
N ARG A 11 40.68 26.07 -33.73
CA ARG A 11 41.86 26.91 -33.43
C ARG A 11 42.23 26.84 -31.96
N ARG A 12 43.47 26.36 -31.74
CA ARG A 12 44.22 26.48 -30.49
C ARG A 12 44.70 27.93 -30.35
N PHE A 13 44.69 28.49 -29.13
CA PHE A 13 45.57 29.56 -28.73
C PHE A 13 46.27 29.20 -27.40
N LEU A 14 47.57 29.06 -27.51
CA LEU A 14 48.56 29.11 -26.42
C LEU A 14 49.11 30.55 -26.33
N CYS A 15 49.31 31.10 -25.15
CA CYS A 15 50.37 32.06 -24.74
C CYS A 15 50.14 32.34 -23.27
N ALA A 16 51.03 32.09 -22.39
CA ALA A 16 52.39 32.49 -22.10
C ALA A 16 52.42 33.26 -20.74
N LEU A 17 53.29 32.78 -19.89
CA LEU A 17 53.64 33.25 -18.53
C LEU A 17 54.01 34.74 -18.51
N GLN A 18 53.65 35.40 -17.42
CA GLN A 18 54.53 36.40 -16.78
C GLN A 18 54.32 36.43 -15.26
N THR A 19 55.43 36.30 -14.55
CA THR A 19 55.63 36.38 -13.12
C THR A 19 55.57 37.83 -12.66
N GLN A 20 54.86 38.12 -11.55
CA GLN A 20 55.22 39.17 -10.63
C GLN A 20 54.87 38.75 -9.19
N ALA A 21 55.90 38.76 -8.35
CA ALA A 21 55.82 38.55 -6.93
C ALA A 21 55.33 39.86 -6.25
N SER A 22 54.36 39.74 -5.36
CA SER A 22 54.08 40.75 -4.34
C SER A 22 53.61 40.07 -3.07
N LEU A 23 54.39 40.23 -2.03
CA LEU A 23 54.11 39.85 -0.64
C LEU A 23 52.88 40.59 -0.13
N PHE A 24 51.89 39.86 0.35
CA PHE A 24 50.90 40.37 1.31
C PHE A 24 50.43 39.29 2.26
N TRP A 25 50.73 39.47 3.51
CA TRP A 25 50.09 39.02 4.76
C TRP A 25 49.17 37.80 4.74
N CYS A 26 49.62 36.73 5.38
CA CYS A 26 48.81 35.64 5.88
C CYS A 26 47.87 36.10 6.99
N ALA A 27 46.61 36.34 6.67
CA ALA A 27 45.52 36.25 7.65
C ALA A 27 45.01 34.82 7.67
N TRP A 28 45.30 34.09 8.73
CA TRP A 28 44.70 32.78 8.99
C TRP A 28 43.21 32.97 9.30
N LEU A 29 42.38 32.80 8.30
CA LEU A 29 40.96 32.51 8.52
C LEU A 29 40.84 31.01 8.78
N CYS A 30 40.75 30.63 10.06
CA CYS A 30 40.20 29.33 10.45
C CYS A 30 38.73 29.27 9.98
N VAL A 31 38.50 28.81 8.78
CA VAL A 31 37.18 28.31 8.40
C VAL A 31 37.02 27.03 9.17
N ALA A 32 36.33 27.10 10.32
CA ALA A 32 35.78 25.91 10.93
C ALA A 32 34.89 25.26 9.86
N ALA A 33 35.34 24.13 9.30
CA ALA A 33 34.49 23.24 8.52
C ALA A 33 33.39 22.79 9.47
N VAL A 34 32.25 23.47 9.45
CA VAL A 34 31.03 22.93 10.01
C VAL A 34 30.75 21.68 9.16
N ALA A 35 31.07 20.50 9.70
CA ALA A 35 30.68 19.26 9.13
C ALA A 35 29.16 19.36 8.88
N ALA A 36 28.76 19.32 7.63
CA ALA A 36 27.33 19.16 7.30
C ALA A 36 26.82 17.99 8.15
N PRO A 37 25.68 18.15 8.85
CA PRO A 37 25.12 17.02 9.58
C PRO A 37 25.01 15.88 8.60
N ALA A 38 25.60 14.73 8.93
CA ALA A 38 25.41 13.51 8.17
C ALA A 38 23.90 13.35 8.00
N LEU A 39 23.44 13.30 6.75
CA LEU A 39 22.06 12.96 6.46
C LEU A 39 21.81 11.66 7.23
N PRO A 40 20.75 11.56 8.03
CA PRO A 40 20.45 10.29 8.69
C PRO A 40 20.43 9.24 7.60
N ASN A 41 21.14 8.14 7.84
CA ASN A 41 21.08 6.95 6.99
C ASN A 41 19.62 6.75 6.63
N SER A 42 19.30 6.58 5.36
CA SER A 42 17.94 6.44 4.86
C SER A 42 17.21 5.40 5.72
N VAL A 43 16.58 5.85 6.79
CA VAL A 43 15.58 5.07 7.50
C VAL A 43 14.57 4.73 6.41
N ASP A 44 14.23 3.46 6.27
CA ASP A 44 13.17 3.05 5.35
C ASP A 44 11.89 3.78 5.76
N MET A 45 11.64 4.91 5.12
CA MET A 45 10.54 5.83 5.41
C MET A 45 9.20 5.30 4.88
N ARG A 46 9.15 4.02 4.49
CA ARG A 46 7.89 3.41 4.07
C ARG A 46 6.98 3.26 5.28
N LEU A 47 5.82 3.88 5.16
CA LEU A 47 4.77 3.69 6.14
C LEU A 47 4.37 2.19 6.19
N PRO A 48 4.03 1.66 7.38
CA PRO A 48 3.58 0.29 7.50
C PRO A 48 2.29 0.11 6.67
N LYS A 49 2.24 -0.95 5.87
CA LYS A 49 1.09 -1.25 5.01
C LYS A 49 -0.05 -1.83 5.84
N LYS A 50 -1.26 -1.32 5.64
CA LYS A 50 -2.42 -1.65 6.46
C LYS A 50 -3.64 -1.99 5.61
N LEU A 51 -4.39 -2.99 6.04
CA LEU A 51 -5.67 -3.38 5.46
C LEU A 51 -6.82 -2.91 6.35
N ILE A 52 -7.77 -2.17 5.77
CA ILE A 52 -8.95 -1.66 6.46
C ILE A 52 -10.20 -2.35 5.93
N ALA A 53 -10.97 -2.99 6.81
CA ALA A 53 -12.21 -3.65 6.42
C ALA A 53 -13.37 -2.66 6.37
N THR A 54 -14.20 -2.79 5.34
CA THR A 54 -15.46 -2.04 5.19
C THR A 54 -16.46 -2.80 4.32
N GLY A 55 -17.60 -2.24 4.08
CA GLY A 55 -18.66 -2.80 3.23
C GLY A 55 -20.05 -2.63 3.85
N TRP A 56 -21.00 -3.41 3.36
CA TRP A 56 -22.39 -3.34 3.87
C TRP A 56 -22.54 -3.94 5.28
N ASP A 57 -21.65 -4.89 5.68
CA ASP A 57 -21.59 -5.42 7.04
C ASP A 57 -20.76 -4.51 7.99
N LYS A 58 -20.86 -3.20 7.84
CA LYS A 58 -20.15 -2.24 8.67
C LYS A 58 -20.63 -2.33 10.12
N ALA A 59 -19.70 -2.56 11.04
CA ALA A 59 -20.01 -2.61 12.46
C ALA A 59 -20.33 -1.23 13.01
N ASP A 60 -21.27 -1.15 13.96
CA ASP A 60 -21.41 -0.01 14.85
C ASP A 60 -20.49 -0.14 16.08
N THR A 61 -20.50 0.87 16.94
CA THR A 61 -19.63 0.94 18.11
C THR A 61 -19.94 -0.15 19.15
N GLN A 62 -21.22 -0.50 19.30
CA GLN A 62 -21.65 -1.57 20.19
C GLN A 62 -21.14 -2.94 19.70
N ARG A 63 -21.34 -3.23 18.42
CA ARG A 63 -20.87 -4.48 17.81
C ARG A 63 -19.35 -4.63 17.86
N LEU A 64 -18.60 -3.52 17.69
CA LEU A 64 -17.14 -3.52 17.92
C LEU A 64 -16.80 -3.92 19.35
N ARG A 65 -17.41 -3.28 20.35
CA ARG A 65 -17.16 -3.59 21.76
C ARG A 65 -17.43 -5.05 22.10
N GLU A 66 -18.54 -5.59 21.60
CA GLU A 66 -18.97 -6.93 21.92
C GLU A 66 -18.17 -8.02 21.19
N ASN A 67 -17.58 -7.72 20.03
CA ASN A 67 -17.01 -8.74 19.15
C ASN A 67 -15.54 -8.50 18.76
N ILE A 68 -14.87 -7.52 19.31
CA ILE A 68 -13.53 -7.11 18.87
C ILE A 68 -12.51 -8.26 18.84
N LYS A 69 -12.52 -9.14 19.84
CA LYS A 69 -11.61 -10.29 19.91
C LYS A 69 -11.80 -11.27 18.74
N LEU A 70 -13.02 -11.43 18.26
CA LEU A 70 -13.34 -12.24 17.09
C LEU A 70 -12.93 -11.52 15.81
N MET A 71 -13.19 -10.21 15.75
CA MET A 71 -12.94 -9.39 14.58
C MET A 71 -11.43 -9.28 14.29
N GLU A 72 -10.61 -9.12 15.32
CA GLU A 72 -9.15 -9.03 15.22
C GLU A 72 -8.45 -10.36 14.83
N GLN A 73 -9.18 -11.46 14.73
CA GLN A 73 -8.64 -12.70 14.15
C GLN A 73 -8.51 -12.63 12.63
N ARG A 74 -9.20 -11.70 11.97
CA ARG A 74 -9.13 -11.48 10.51
C ARG A 74 -7.93 -10.60 10.14
N PRO A 75 -7.47 -10.62 8.87
CA PRO A 75 -6.23 -9.98 8.44
C PRO A 75 -6.33 -8.46 8.26
N PHE A 76 -7.00 -7.77 9.18
CA PHE A 76 -7.17 -6.33 9.12
C PHE A 76 -6.43 -5.61 10.23
N ASP A 77 -6.07 -4.37 9.96
CA ASP A 77 -5.44 -3.45 10.90
C ASP A 77 -6.44 -2.43 11.45
N GLY A 78 -7.68 -2.44 10.92
CA GLY A 78 -8.77 -1.59 11.36
C GLY A 78 -10.02 -1.72 10.50
N VAL A 79 -10.99 -0.90 10.83
CA VAL A 79 -12.31 -0.89 10.17
C VAL A 79 -12.83 0.54 9.96
N PHE A 80 -13.66 0.71 8.92
CA PHE A 80 -14.61 1.82 8.92
C PHE A 80 -15.84 1.38 9.70
N PHE A 81 -16.26 2.15 10.69
CA PHE A 81 -17.38 1.82 11.56
C PHE A 81 -18.46 2.91 11.56
N SER A 82 -19.68 2.53 11.92
CA SER A 82 -20.80 3.43 12.06
C SER A 82 -20.94 3.91 13.50
N ALA A 83 -21.27 5.19 13.70
CA ALA A 83 -21.71 5.71 14.99
C ALA A 83 -23.23 5.89 15.00
N VAL A 84 -23.91 5.20 15.92
CA VAL A 84 -25.35 5.24 16.09
C VAL A 84 -25.65 5.78 17.49
N GLY A 85 -26.03 7.05 17.54
CA GLY A 85 -26.43 7.72 18.76
C GLY A 85 -27.91 7.50 19.12
N LYS A 86 -28.37 8.17 20.16
CA LYS A 86 -29.78 8.20 20.58
C LYS A 86 -30.18 9.63 20.83
N ASN A 87 -31.25 10.08 20.18
CA ASN A 87 -31.79 11.44 20.39
C ASN A 87 -32.50 11.54 21.76
N ASP A 88 -33.02 12.74 22.06
CA ASP A 88 -33.69 13.01 23.34
C ASP A 88 -34.94 12.14 23.59
N ALA A 89 -35.52 11.57 22.54
CA ALA A 89 -36.63 10.62 22.62
C ALA A 89 -36.16 9.16 22.67
N GLY A 90 -34.83 8.90 22.70
CA GLY A 90 -34.24 7.56 22.68
C GLY A 90 -34.22 6.89 21.31
N ALA A 91 -34.65 7.56 20.25
CA ALA A 91 -34.62 7.02 18.88
C ALA A 91 -33.19 7.03 18.33
N PRO A 92 -32.81 6.03 17.50
CA PRO A 92 -31.48 5.95 16.93
C PRO A 92 -31.21 7.11 15.95
N VAL A 93 -30.00 7.67 16.04
CA VAL A 93 -29.48 8.71 15.13
C VAL A 93 -28.19 8.22 14.50
N GLN A 94 -28.19 8.17 13.17
CA GLN A 94 -26.99 7.80 12.41
C GLN A 94 -26.10 9.03 12.21
N LEU A 95 -24.80 8.88 12.42
CA LEU A 95 -23.81 9.94 12.10
C LEU A 95 -23.57 10.07 10.59
N ARG A 96 -23.87 9.04 9.81
CA ARG A 96 -23.53 8.96 8.38
C ARG A 96 -24.10 10.10 7.52
N PRO A 97 -25.37 10.55 7.64
CA PRO A 97 -25.92 11.60 6.79
C PRO A 97 -25.44 13.00 7.20
N ALA A 98 -24.12 13.24 7.10
CA ALA A 98 -23.48 14.47 7.58
C ALA A 98 -23.76 15.70 6.70
N HIS A 99 -24.15 15.55 5.44
CA HIS A 99 -24.53 16.66 4.56
C HIS A 99 -26.04 16.87 4.57
N SER A 100 -26.55 17.18 5.75
CA SER A 100 -27.97 17.54 6.00
C SER A 100 -28.05 18.79 6.88
N ASN A 101 -29.20 19.47 6.84
CA ASN A 101 -29.46 20.63 7.67
C ASN A 101 -30.08 20.32 9.06
N GLN A 102 -30.09 19.01 9.44
CA GLN A 102 -30.61 18.58 10.73
C GLN A 102 -29.57 18.85 11.82
N ALA A 103 -29.97 19.56 12.89
CA ALA A 103 -29.07 19.78 14.01
C ALA A 103 -28.91 18.50 14.87
N TRP A 104 -27.70 18.17 15.22
CA TRP A 104 -27.35 17.07 16.15
C TRP A 104 -26.77 17.62 17.44
N LYS A 105 -26.86 16.82 18.53
CA LYS A 105 -26.28 17.14 19.83
C LYS A 105 -25.16 16.13 20.17
N ARG A 106 -24.10 16.58 20.80
CA ARG A 106 -22.99 15.71 21.25
C ARG A 106 -23.46 14.66 22.26
N GLU A 107 -24.43 15.01 23.06
CA GLU A 107 -25.04 14.13 24.06
C GLU A 107 -25.64 12.87 23.44
N TRP A 108 -26.16 12.98 22.23
CA TRP A 108 -26.75 11.84 21.52
C TRP A 108 -25.76 10.75 21.18
N PHE A 109 -24.46 11.05 21.08
CA PHE A 109 -23.40 10.11 20.68
C PHE A 109 -22.47 9.70 21.83
N GLN A 110 -22.79 10.00 23.07
CA GLN A 110 -22.01 9.60 24.24
C GLN A 110 -21.89 8.07 24.39
N ASN A 111 -22.94 7.33 24.02
CA ASN A 111 -22.92 5.88 23.97
C ASN A 111 -21.82 5.35 23.03
N CYS A 112 -21.62 5.98 21.86
CA CYS A 112 -20.61 5.58 20.89
C CYS A 112 -19.19 5.74 21.48
N ILE A 113 -18.93 6.86 22.15
CA ILE A 113 -17.66 7.11 22.83
C ILE A 113 -17.43 6.11 23.97
N ALA A 114 -18.47 5.83 24.76
CA ALA A 114 -18.39 4.86 25.86
C ALA A 114 -18.06 3.44 25.33
N ASP A 115 -18.71 3.02 24.24
CA ASP A 115 -18.46 1.75 23.59
C ASP A 115 -16.99 1.65 23.10
N LEU A 116 -16.52 2.66 22.37
CA LEU A 116 -15.17 2.67 21.81
C LEU A 116 -14.09 2.69 22.91
N LYS A 117 -14.28 3.47 23.98
CA LYS A 117 -13.37 3.48 25.15
C LYS A 117 -13.34 2.15 25.89
N ALA A 118 -14.46 1.42 25.89
CA ALA A 118 -14.55 0.09 26.51
C ALA A 118 -14.00 -1.02 25.59
N THR A 119 -13.88 -0.77 24.30
CA THR A 119 -13.31 -1.71 23.33
C THR A 119 -11.81 -1.83 23.51
N LYS A 120 -11.33 -3.04 23.79
CA LYS A 120 -9.89 -3.31 23.96
C LYS A 120 -9.29 -3.67 22.61
N PHE A 121 -8.99 -2.66 21.81
CA PHE A 121 -8.27 -2.83 20.56
C PHE A 121 -6.84 -3.33 20.83
N THR A 122 -6.41 -4.34 20.06
CA THR A 122 -5.04 -4.89 20.11
C THR A 122 -4.39 -4.87 18.73
N ARG A 123 -5.13 -5.27 17.69
CA ARG A 123 -4.68 -5.31 16.31
C ARG A 123 -5.32 -4.21 15.45
N PHE A 124 -6.57 -3.85 15.72
CA PHE A 124 -7.26 -2.78 15.00
C PHE A 124 -6.78 -1.41 15.50
N THR A 125 -5.60 -1.01 15.05
CA THR A 125 -4.97 0.28 15.40
C THR A 125 -5.53 1.45 14.61
N ASP A 126 -6.12 1.19 13.42
CA ASP A 126 -6.53 2.21 12.47
C ASP A 126 -8.04 2.13 12.16
N ASN A 127 -8.83 2.70 13.06
CA ASN A 127 -10.29 2.70 12.94
C ASN A 127 -10.80 4.10 12.60
N PHE A 128 -11.82 4.18 11.73
CA PHE A 128 -12.35 5.43 11.22
C PHE A 128 -13.87 5.48 11.37
N VAL A 129 -14.41 6.56 11.97
CA VAL A 129 -15.84 6.76 12.04
C VAL A 129 -16.39 7.24 10.69
N SER A 130 -17.44 6.57 10.21
CA SER A 130 -17.98 6.85 8.87
C SER A 130 -18.99 7.99 8.87
N ILE A 131 -18.79 8.96 7.97
CA ILE A 131 -19.76 9.96 7.53
C ILE A 131 -19.85 9.95 6.00
N GLY A 132 -20.85 10.61 5.44
CA GLY A 132 -21.04 10.69 3.99
C GLY A 132 -21.76 11.96 3.55
N ALA A 133 -21.69 12.24 2.25
CA ALA A 133 -22.26 13.41 1.60
C ALA A 133 -23.80 13.33 1.40
N ASN A 134 -24.49 12.49 2.18
CA ASN A 134 -25.92 12.31 2.06
C ASN A 134 -26.68 12.99 3.21
N PRO A 135 -27.92 13.41 2.98
CA PRO A 135 -28.64 13.38 1.70
C PRO A 135 -28.07 14.31 0.62
N GLY A 136 -27.26 15.31 0.96
CA GLY A 136 -26.58 16.19 0.01
C GLY A 136 -27.55 17.24 -0.59
N ASP A 137 -28.56 17.62 0.17
CA ASP A 137 -29.63 18.54 -0.21
C ASP A 137 -29.44 19.97 0.34
N VAL A 138 -28.28 20.25 0.89
CA VAL A 138 -27.89 21.58 1.39
C VAL A 138 -27.23 22.35 0.26
N ASP A 139 -27.88 23.36 -0.30
CA ASP A 139 -27.26 24.19 -1.34
C ASP A 139 -26.02 24.91 -0.82
N TRP A 140 -25.02 25.05 -1.68
CA TRP A 140 -23.73 25.66 -1.32
C TRP A 140 -23.86 27.10 -0.81
N PHE A 141 -24.91 27.84 -1.21
CA PHE A 141 -25.21 29.21 -0.78
C PHE A 141 -26.15 29.29 0.43
N ASP A 142 -26.64 28.17 0.96
CA ASP A 142 -27.39 28.11 2.21
C ASP A 142 -26.46 28.15 3.42
N ASP A 143 -26.19 29.37 3.92
CA ASP A 143 -25.30 29.60 5.06
C ASP A 143 -25.79 28.93 6.36
N ASP A 144 -27.09 28.86 6.58
CA ASP A 144 -27.67 28.25 7.80
C ASP A 144 -27.59 26.71 7.72
N GLY A 145 -27.92 26.14 6.58
CA GLY A 145 -27.76 24.70 6.36
C GLY A 145 -26.30 24.25 6.49
N TRP A 146 -25.35 25.05 5.99
CA TRP A 146 -23.92 24.73 6.13
C TRP A 146 -23.38 24.82 7.55
N LYS A 147 -23.98 25.61 8.44
CA LYS A 147 -23.66 25.56 9.89
C LYS A 147 -23.88 24.14 10.44
N ALA A 148 -25.01 23.52 10.10
CA ALA A 148 -25.27 22.14 10.51
C ALA A 148 -24.26 21.14 9.92
N VAL A 149 -23.95 21.25 8.63
CA VAL A 149 -22.92 20.39 7.98
C VAL A 149 -21.56 20.53 8.67
N VAL A 150 -21.11 21.75 8.95
CA VAL A 150 -19.86 22.02 9.66
C VAL A 150 -19.86 21.39 11.07
N ASP A 151 -20.96 21.51 11.79
CA ASP A 151 -21.12 20.93 13.13
C ASP A 151 -21.13 19.39 13.08
N HIS A 152 -21.67 18.76 12.03
CA HIS A 152 -21.63 17.31 11.84
C HIS A 152 -20.21 16.79 11.64
N TRP A 153 -19.40 17.48 10.83
CA TRP A 153 -18.00 17.15 10.65
C TRP A 153 -17.18 17.36 11.93
N ARG A 154 -17.42 18.47 12.64
CA ARG A 154 -16.84 18.71 13.97
C ARG A 154 -17.18 17.59 14.94
N MET A 155 -18.42 17.11 14.92
CA MET A 155 -18.88 16.00 15.78
C MET A 155 -18.21 14.69 15.44
N ALA A 156 -18.03 14.37 14.16
CA ALA A 156 -17.28 13.18 13.74
C ALA A 156 -15.82 13.23 14.22
N ALA A 157 -15.15 14.37 14.06
CA ALA A 157 -13.79 14.59 14.56
C ALA A 157 -13.71 14.47 16.09
N TRP A 158 -14.70 15.03 16.79
CA TRP A 158 -14.80 14.93 18.24
C TRP A 158 -14.98 13.47 18.71
N ILE A 159 -15.86 12.68 18.06
CA ILE A 159 -16.01 11.26 18.37
C ILE A 159 -14.68 10.54 18.17
N ALA A 160 -14.01 10.74 17.04
CA ALA A 160 -12.72 10.14 16.74
C ALA A 160 -11.67 10.49 17.81
N LYS A 161 -11.55 11.77 18.17
CA LYS A 161 -10.61 12.25 19.19
C LYS A 161 -10.88 11.67 20.56
N GLN A 162 -12.16 11.71 21.00
CA GLN A 162 -12.57 11.24 22.34
C GLN A 162 -12.42 9.73 22.52
N SER A 163 -12.54 8.98 21.44
CA SER A 163 -12.41 7.52 21.44
C SER A 163 -10.99 7.03 21.13
N GLY A 164 -10.06 7.92 20.75
CA GLY A 164 -8.70 7.56 20.38
C GLY A 164 -8.60 6.79 19.07
N THR A 165 -9.60 6.92 18.18
CA THR A 165 -9.54 6.34 16.83
C THR A 165 -8.77 7.23 15.88
N GLN A 166 -8.32 6.68 14.72
CA GLN A 166 -7.41 7.35 13.80
C GLN A 166 -8.02 8.57 13.13
N GLY A 167 -9.33 8.55 12.88
CA GLY A 167 -9.99 9.68 12.25
C GLY A 167 -11.36 9.36 11.68
N VAL A 168 -11.65 10.00 10.57
CA VAL A 168 -12.96 9.97 9.90
C VAL A 168 -12.83 9.31 8.54
N HIS A 169 -13.76 8.40 8.21
CA HIS A 169 -14.00 7.94 6.86
C HIS A 169 -15.09 8.80 6.22
N PHE A 170 -14.83 9.36 5.06
CA PHE A 170 -15.79 10.16 4.29
C PHE A 170 -16.15 9.48 2.97
N ASP A 171 -17.46 9.30 2.79
CA ASP A 171 -18.09 8.76 1.59
C ASP A 171 -18.74 9.91 0.80
N PRO A 172 -18.14 10.36 -0.32
CA PRO A 172 -18.67 11.49 -1.09
C PRO A 172 -19.79 11.09 -2.07
N GLU A 173 -20.19 9.81 -2.15
CA GLU A 173 -21.17 9.34 -3.12
C GLU A 173 -22.60 9.79 -2.85
N PRO A 174 -23.36 10.15 -3.90
CA PRO A 174 -24.76 10.56 -3.78
C PRO A 174 -25.70 9.36 -3.87
N TYR A 175 -26.19 8.86 -2.75
CA TYR A 175 -27.16 7.76 -2.72
C TYR A 175 -28.61 8.23 -2.73
N THR A 176 -28.88 9.48 -2.35
CA THR A 176 -30.22 10.07 -2.30
C THR A 176 -30.48 10.92 -3.53
N LYS A 177 -31.36 10.47 -4.41
CA LYS A 177 -31.74 11.24 -5.60
C LYS A 177 -32.85 12.25 -5.24
N PRO A 178 -32.89 13.44 -5.89
CA PRO A 178 -32.02 13.88 -7.01
C PRO A 178 -30.70 14.53 -6.56
N TYR A 179 -30.39 14.53 -5.27
CA TYR A 179 -29.26 15.27 -4.70
C TYR A 179 -27.93 14.62 -5.04
N ALA A 180 -26.98 15.45 -5.46
CA ALA A 180 -25.59 15.08 -5.70
C ALA A 180 -24.73 16.29 -5.30
N GLN A 181 -24.31 16.33 -4.05
CA GLN A 181 -23.67 17.50 -3.42
C GLN A 181 -22.54 18.08 -4.27
N PHE A 182 -21.69 17.24 -4.84
CA PHE A 182 -20.50 17.69 -5.58
C PHE A 182 -20.71 17.86 -7.09
N SER A 183 -21.92 17.63 -7.60
CA SER A 183 -22.24 17.86 -9.01
C SER A 183 -22.84 19.27 -9.20
N TYR A 184 -22.17 20.11 -10.00
CA TYR A 184 -22.75 21.40 -10.39
C TYR A 184 -24.06 21.23 -11.14
N GLN A 185 -24.14 20.22 -12.01
CA GLN A 185 -25.34 19.99 -12.82
C GLN A 185 -26.58 19.61 -11.99
N ALA A 186 -26.37 19.08 -10.78
CA ALA A 186 -27.45 18.71 -9.86
C ALA A 186 -27.88 19.84 -8.92
N GLN A 187 -27.19 21.00 -8.91
CA GLN A 187 -27.52 22.10 -7.99
C GLN A 187 -28.82 22.78 -8.39
N ALA A 188 -29.68 23.03 -7.40
CA ALA A 188 -30.98 23.69 -7.61
C ALA A 188 -30.85 25.12 -8.12
N GLU A 189 -29.86 25.85 -7.62
CA GLU A 189 -29.64 27.28 -7.89
C GLU A 189 -28.64 27.54 -9.05
N LYS A 190 -28.26 26.49 -9.84
CA LYS A 190 -27.30 26.63 -10.96
C LYS A 190 -27.74 27.63 -12.05
N GLY A 191 -29.03 27.96 -12.12
CA GLY A 191 -29.51 29.00 -12.99
C GLY A 191 -29.22 30.42 -12.50
N LYS A 192 -28.91 30.59 -11.21
CA LYS A 192 -28.55 31.86 -10.59
C LYS A 192 -27.06 32.05 -10.41
N HIS A 193 -26.30 30.97 -10.29
CA HIS A 193 -24.88 30.98 -10.01
C HIS A 193 -24.11 30.13 -11.04
N THR A 194 -23.02 30.69 -11.53
CA THR A 194 -22.11 30.02 -12.47
C THR A 194 -21.33 28.88 -11.78
N PHE A 195 -20.72 27.98 -12.58
CA PHE A 195 -19.83 26.96 -12.06
C PHE A 195 -18.67 27.55 -11.22
N ASN A 196 -18.10 28.68 -11.68
CA ASN A 196 -17.00 29.32 -10.95
C ASN A 196 -17.43 29.88 -9.60
N GLU A 197 -18.63 30.40 -9.47
CA GLU A 197 -19.18 30.85 -8.19
C GLU A 197 -19.44 29.66 -7.23
N TYR A 198 -20.01 28.56 -7.74
CA TYR A 198 -20.15 27.33 -6.97
C TYR A 198 -18.79 26.75 -6.57
N TYR A 199 -17.81 26.78 -7.48
CA TYR A 199 -16.45 26.28 -7.21
C TYR A 199 -15.77 27.08 -6.10
N ALA A 200 -15.88 28.42 -6.12
CA ALA A 200 -15.38 29.28 -5.06
C ALA A 200 -16.10 29.04 -3.73
N LYS A 201 -17.44 28.91 -3.77
CA LYS A 201 -18.24 28.62 -2.58
C LYS A 201 -17.93 27.24 -2.00
N ALA A 202 -17.70 26.22 -2.84
CA ALA A 202 -17.28 24.89 -2.40
C ALA A 202 -15.94 24.94 -1.66
N ARG A 203 -14.95 25.73 -2.13
CA ARG A 203 -13.68 25.95 -1.43
C ARG A 203 -13.90 26.62 -0.05
N GLU A 204 -14.73 27.65 0.02
CA GLU A 204 -15.08 28.31 1.27
C GLU A 204 -15.70 27.31 2.28
N ARG A 205 -16.66 26.48 1.82
CA ARG A 205 -17.28 25.45 2.67
C ARG A 205 -16.28 24.38 3.11
N GLY A 206 -15.34 23.99 2.22
CA GLY A 206 -14.23 23.11 2.56
C GLY A 206 -13.38 23.68 3.69
N GLN A 207 -13.05 24.98 3.64
CA GLN A 207 -12.33 25.67 4.72
C GLN A 207 -13.11 25.61 6.04
N GLN A 208 -14.39 25.95 6.02
CA GLN A 208 -15.25 25.96 7.22
C GLN A 208 -15.33 24.58 7.87
N VAL A 209 -15.55 23.54 7.06
CA VAL A 209 -15.60 22.15 7.52
C VAL A 209 -14.26 21.73 8.13
N MET A 210 -13.18 21.92 7.41
CA MET A 210 -11.87 21.44 7.87
C MET A 210 -11.34 22.25 9.05
N GLN A 211 -11.63 23.56 9.13
CA GLN A 211 -11.31 24.36 10.31
C GLN A 211 -11.99 23.77 11.55
N ALA A 212 -13.26 23.41 11.46
CA ALA A 212 -14.00 22.79 12.55
C ALA A 212 -13.44 21.41 12.95
N VAL A 213 -13.01 20.62 11.96
CA VAL A 213 -12.40 19.31 12.16
C VAL A 213 -11.06 19.40 12.88
N VAL A 214 -10.16 20.29 12.42
CA VAL A 214 -8.81 20.38 12.99
C VAL A 214 -8.77 21.11 14.34
N GLU A 215 -9.75 21.95 14.63
CA GLU A 215 -9.93 22.50 15.97
C GLU A 215 -10.22 21.40 17.00
N GLU A 216 -10.99 20.39 16.63
CA GLU A 216 -11.26 19.23 17.50
C GLU A 216 -10.09 18.23 17.50
N TYR A 217 -9.53 17.92 16.32
CA TYR A 217 -8.51 16.89 16.15
C TYR A 217 -7.41 17.32 15.15
N PRO A 218 -6.40 18.07 15.56
CA PRO A 218 -5.35 18.60 14.66
C PRO A 218 -4.58 17.55 13.85
N GLY A 219 -4.38 16.36 14.41
CA GLY A 219 -3.64 15.24 13.77
C GLY A 219 -4.54 14.20 13.12
N ILE A 220 -5.76 14.58 12.71
CA ILE A 220 -6.75 13.66 12.16
C ILE A 220 -6.33 13.09 10.80
N THR A 221 -6.69 11.84 10.55
CA THR A 221 -6.72 11.29 9.20
C THR A 221 -8.14 11.31 8.65
N VAL A 222 -8.35 11.94 7.49
CA VAL A 222 -9.61 11.88 6.74
C VAL A 222 -9.43 10.90 5.58
N TYR A 223 -10.09 9.76 5.65
CA TYR A 223 -10.01 8.70 4.66
C TYR A 223 -11.25 8.75 3.75
N CYS A 224 -11.07 9.06 2.48
CA CYS A 224 -12.17 9.10 1.51
C CYS A 224 -12.16 7.84 0.64
N TYR A 225 -13.33 7.36 0.21
CA TYR A 225 -13.38 6.32 -0.82
C TYR A 225 -12.68 6.78 -2.10
N PHE A 226 -12.75 8.04 -2.41
CA PHE A 226 -11.97 8.73 -3.44
C PHE A 226 -11.88 10.21 -3.11
N MET A 227 -10.86 10.86 -3.66
CA MET A 227 -10.70 12.31 -3.63
C MET A 227 -10.58 12.85 -5.07
N ASN A 228 -9.42 13.40 -5.43
CA ASN A 228 -9.20 13.89 -6.79
C ASN A 228 -9.07 12.78 -7.84
N SER A 229 -8.82 11.53 -7.43
CA SER A 229 -8.76 10.37 -8.32
C SER A 229 -10.04 10.16 -9.14
N VAL A 230 -11.21 10.54 -8.64
CA VAL A 230 -12.49 10.43 -9.37
C VAL A 230 -12.58 11.38 -10.58
N ASN A 231 -11.82 12.48 -10.55
CA ASN A 231 -11.78 13.50 -11.60
C ASN A 231 -10.52 13.44 -12.48
N ILE A 232 -9.86 12.29 -12.55
CA ILE A 232 -8.58 12.14 -13.27
C ILE A 232 -8.69 12.51 -14.76
N SER A 233 -9.86 12.32 -15.36
CA SER A 233 -10.13 12.71 -16.76
C SER A 233 -10.02 14.22 -17.01
N ALA A 234 -10.08 15.03 -15.97
CA ALA A 234 -9.91 16.47 -16.04
C ALA A 234 -8.43 16.89 -16.01
N THR A 235 -7.51 15.98 -15.66
CA THR A 235 -6.06 16.26 -15.70
C THR A 235 -5.54 16.21 -17.14
N GLY A 236 -4.42 16.87 -17.41
CA GLY A 236 -3.86 17.01 -18.77
C GLY A 236 -4.65 17.92 -19.69
N GLN A 237 -5.69 18.57 -19.20
CA GLN A 237 -6.49 19.53 -19.96
C GLN A 237 -5.90 20.94 -19.86
N LYS A 238 -6.05 21.73 -20.93
CA LYS A 238 -5.64 23.15 -20.89
C LYS A 238 -6.36 23.91 -19.79
N ASP A 239 -7.63 23.58 -19.56
CA ASP A 239 -8.46 24.09 -18.47
C ASP A 239 -9.29 22.93 -17.89
N PRO A 240 -8.92 22.37 -16.73
CA PRO A 240 -9.66 21.29 -16.08
C PRO A 240 -11.13 21.60 -15.83
N ARG A 241 -11.48 22.87 -15.63
CA ARG A 241 -12.87 23.31 -15.32
C ARG A 241 -13.85 22.99 -16.44
N GLN A 242 -13.38 22.89 -17.69
CA GLN A 242 -14.24 22.48 -18.81
C GLN A 242 -14.77 21.05 -18.67
N ILE A 243 -14.00 20.16 -18.03
CA ILE A 243 -14.44 18.81 -17.72
C ILE A 243 -15.21 18.79 -16.39
N LEU A 244 -14.68 19.45 -15.37
CA LEU A 244 -15.28 19.47 -14.03
C LEU A 244 -16.71 19.99 -14.02
N VAL A 245 -17.07 20.96 -14.86
CA VAL A 245 -18.42 21.50 -14.95
C VAL A 245 -19.47 20.44 -15.30
N GLN A 246 -19.07 19.34 -15.97
CA GLN A 246 -19.94 18.23 -16.36
C GLN A 246 -19.77 17.00 -15.44
N SER A 247 -18.75 16.97 -14.58
CA SER A 247 -18.48 15.85 -13.69
C SER A 247 -19.50 15.78 -12.56
N GLY A 248 -19.93 14.58 -12.19
CA GLY A 248 -20.72 14.32 -10.99
C GLY A 248 -20.03 14.72 -9.68
N TYR A 249 -18.71 14.92 -9.72
CA TYR A 249 -17.87 15.34 -8.60
C TYR A 249 -17.05 16.60 -8.92
N GLY A 250 -17.53 17.44 -9.83
CA GLY A 250 -16.77 18.58 -10.34
C GLY A 250 -16.50 19.69 -9.31
N LEU A 251 -17.28 19.77 -8.23
CA LEU A 251 -17.07 20.73 -7.12
C LEU A 251 -16.14 20.16 -6.02
N PHE A 252 -15.86 18.86 -6.04
CA PHE A 252 -15.10 18.21 -4.98
C PHE A 252 -13.63 18.67 -4.93
N PRO A 253 -12.90 18.89 -6.06
CA PRO A 253 -11.55 19.45 -5.99
C PRO A 253 -11.47 20.79 -5.26
N ALA A 254 -12.45 21.67 -5.44
CA ALA A 254 -12.51 22.94 -4.71
C ALA A 254 -12.74 22.74 -3.20
N PHE A 255 -13.61 21.81 -2.84
CA PHE A 255 -13.86 21.46 -1.44
C PHE A 255 -12.60 20.92 -0.76
N ILE A 256 -11.83 20.06 -1.46
CA ILE A 256 -10.52 19.55 -1.01
C ILE A 256 -9.50 20.69 -0.90
N ASP A 257 -9.46 21.64 -1.85
CA ASP A 257 -8.60 22.81 -1.73
C ASP A 257 -8.92 23.61 -0.46
N GLY A 258 -10.20 23.75 -0.11
CA GLY A 258 -10.60 24.35 1.15
C GLY A 258 -10.07 23.61 2.38
N TRP A 259 -9.98 22.27 2.34
CA TRP A 259 -9.33 21.51 3.40
C TRP A 259 -7.85 21.84 3.52
N LEU A 260 -7.15 21.86 2.39
CA LEU A 260 -5.72 22.13 2.34
C LEU A 260 -5.38 23.57 2.77
N ASP A 261 -6.26 24.53 2.54
CA ASP A 261 -6.06 25.92 2.97
C ASP A 261 -5.79 26.03 4.48
N VAL A 262 -6.51 25.24 5.29
CA VAL A 262 -6.51 25.36 6.75
C VAL A 262 -5.87 24.17 7.48
N ALA A 263 -5.66 23.05 6.80
CA ALA A 263 -5.09 21.85 7.42
C ALA A 263 -3.70 22.12 8.00
N PRO A 264 -3.44 21.75 9.28
CA PRO A 264 -2.12 21.80 9.87
C PRO A 264 -1.25 20.64 9.33
N PRO A 265 0.09 20.71 9.48
CA PRO A 265 1.00 19.68 8.95
C PRO A 265 0.73 18.24 9.43
N GLY A 266 0.10 18.08 10.60
CA GLY A 266 -0.21 16.77 11.17
C GLY A 266 -1.46 16.09 10.60
N ALA A 267 -2.30 16.81 9.84
CA ALA A 267 -3.48 16.24 9.22
C ALA A 267 -3.10 15.43 7.97
N THR A 268 -3.75 14.28 7.77
CA THR A 268 -3.56 13.40 6.62
C THR A 268 -4.87 13.18 5.88
N PHE A 269 -4.81 13.17 4.56
CA PHE A 269 -5.95 12.89 3.69
C PHE A 269 -5.64 11.66 2.83
N VAL A 270 -6.56 10.70 2.76
CA VAL A 270 -6.34 9.46 2.02
C VAL A 270 -7.31 9.40 0.84
N ASP A 271 -6.75 9.40 -0.38
CA ASP A 271 -7.51 9.19 -1.62
C ASP A 271 -7.62 7.68 -1.88
N GLY A 272 -8.79 7.12 -1.62
CA GLY A 272 -9.04 5.68 -1.65
C GLY A 272 -9.15 5.06 -3.04
N CYS A 273 -9.19 5.85 -4.10
CA CYS A 273 -9.22 5.39 -5.50
C CYS A 273 -10.18 4.21 -5.73
N GLU A 274 -11.46 4.42 -5.55
CA GLU A 274 -12.49 3.38 -5.71
C GLU A 274 -12.51 2.75 -7.12
N THR A 275 -12.08 3.49 -8.13
CA THR A 275 -11.90 2.96 -9.50
C THR A 275 -11.04 1.69 -9.54
N ALA A 276 -10.20 1.47 -8.53
CA ALA A 276 -9.38 0.27 -8.39
C ALA A 276 -10.17 -1.03 -8.23
N TYR A 277 -11.47 -0.98 -8.01
CA TYR A 277 -12.37 -2.14 -8.07
C TYR A 277 -12.29 -2.93 -9.38
N HIS A 278 -11.87 -2.26 -10.46
CA HIS A 278 -11.71 -2.86 -11.80
C HIS A 278 -10.28 -3.26 -12.13
N PHE A 279 -9.29 -2.91 -11.30
CA PHE A 279 -7.87 -3.17 -11.63
C PHE A 279 -7.54 -4.65 -11.52
N ASN A 280 -6.84 -5.15 -12.53
CA ASN A 280 -6.45 -6.55 -12.62
C ASN A 280 -4.97 -6.73 -13.06
N SER A 281 -4.15 -5.70 -12.92
CA SER A 281 -2.72 -5.72 -13.20
C SER A 281 -1.95 -4.78 -12.27
N GLU A 282 -0.72 -5.12 -11.91
CA GLU A 282 0.19 -4.26 -11.14
C GLU A 282 0.37 -2.87 -11.78
N ARG A 283 0.43 -2.83 -13.11
CA ARG A 283 0.58 -1.57 -13.87
C ARG A 283 -0.54 -0.57 -13.57
N GLU A 284 -1.79 -1.03 -13.43
CA GLU A 284 -2.93 -0.15 -13.14
C GLU A 284 -2.77 0.51 -11.77
N TYR A 285 -2.36 -0.23 -10.74
CA TYR A 285 -2.10 0.33 -9.42
C TYR A 285 -0.97 1.36 -9.44
N ILE A 286 0.17 1.04 -10.08
CA ILE A 286 1.31 1.97 -10.21
C ILE A 286 0.91 3.25 -10.95
N LEU A 287 0.21 3.13 -12.09
CA LEU A 287 -0.23 4.29 -12.88
C LEU A 287 -1.18 5.18 -12.07
N HIS A 288 -2.13 4.60 -11.34
CA HIS A 288 -3.07 5.40 -10.56
C HIS A 288 -2.44 6.00 -9.30
N ALA A 289 -1.45 5.35 -8.69
CA ALA A 289 -0.63 5.98 -7.65
C ALA A 289 0.08 7.24 -8.19
N LEU A 290 0.71 7.13 -9.37
CA LEU A 290 1.33 8.28 -10.05
C LEU A 290 0.28 9.36 -10.41
N HIS A 291 -0.89 8.95 -10.88
CA HIS A 291 -1.96 9.89 -11.16
C HIS A 291 -2.37 10.67 -9.91
N MET A 292 -2.64 9.99 -8.80
CA MET A 292 -3.01 10.65 -7.53
C MET A 292 -1.91 11.58 -7.01
N LYS A 293 -0.65 11.13 -7.05
CA LYS A 293 0.48 11.89 -6.48
C LYS A 293 0.97 13.02 -7.40
N ILE A 294 0.82 12.89 -8.72
CA ILE A 294 1.39 13.82 -9.71
C ILE A 294 0.28 14.52 -10.51
N ALA A 295 -0.51 13.77 -11.30
CA ALA A 295 -1.45 14.38 -12.23
C ALA A 295 -2.57 15.15 -11.51
N CYS A 296 -3.10 14.60 -10.42
CA CYS A 296 -4.16 15.26 -9.64
C CYS A 296 -3.73 16.60 -9.01
N GLN A 297 -2.43 16.93 -8.97
CA GLN A 297 -1.98 18.28 -8.58
C GLN A 297 -2.47 19.38 -9.54
N GLU A 298 -2.84 19.02 -10.78
CA GLU A 298 -3.45 19.98 -11.72
C GLU A 298 -4.84 20.44 -11.28
N LEU A 299 -5.54 19.62 -10.48
CA LEU A 299 -6.85 19.93 -9.90
C LEU A 299 -6.75 20.72 -8.60
N VAL A 300 -5.52 20.94 -8.10
CA VAL A 300 -5.22 21.60 -6.83
C VAL A 300 -4.72 23.02 -7.10
N ALA A 301 -5.22 23.98 -6.33
CA ALA A 301 -4.76 25.36 -6.39
C ALA A 301 -3.23 25.44 -6.20
N PRO A 302 -2.51 26.27 -6.99
CA PRO A 302 -1.04 26.30 -6.97
C PRO A 302 -0.44 26.44 -5.58
N GLU A 303 -1.04 27.26 -4.72
CA GLU A 303 -0.61 27.50 -3.34
C GLU A 303 -0.74 26.28 -2.44
N ASN A 304 -1.65 25.34 -2.75
CA ASN A 304 -1.90 24.13 -1.97
C ASN A 304 -1.11 22.90 -2.44
N ARG A 305 -0.44 22.95 -3.61
CA ARG A 305 0.24 21.78 -4.18
C ARG A 305 1.34 21.20 -3.29
N ALA A 306 2.03 22.05 -2.53
CA ALA A 306 3.04 21.60 -1.57
C ALA A 306 2.41 20.81 -0.41
N LYS A 307 1.29 21.30 0.14
CA LYS A 307 0.52 20.59 1.16
C LYS A 307 -0.08 19.30 0.61
N TYR A 308 -0.65 19.32 -0.60
CA TYR A 308 -1.17 18.13 -1.26
C TYR A 308 -0.12 17.01 -1.33
N ARG A 309 1.09 17.32 -1.79
CA ARG A 309 2.18 16.32 -1.84
C ARG A 309 2.57 15.77 -0.46
N ALA A 310 2.50 16.60 0.58
CA ALA A 310 2.92 16.23 1.93
C ALA A 310 1.84 15.49 2.72
N GLN A 311 0.56 15.78 2.48
CA GLN A 311 -0.55 15.35 3.33
C GLN A 311 -1.53 14.40 2.64
N VAL A 312 -1.51 14.29 1.30
CA VAL A 312 -2.40 13.37 0.58
C VAL A 312 -1.69 12.07 0.28
N GLN A 313 -2.24 10.99 0.80
CA GLN A 313 -1.80 9.62 0.59
C GLN A 313 -2.62 8.94 -0.52
N ALA A 314 -1.94 8.16 -1.35
CA ALA A 314 -2.58 7.26 -2.31
C ALA A 314 -2.99 5.96 -1.62
N SER A 315 -4.22 5.53 -1.88
CA SER A 315 -4.79 4.28 -1.40
C SER A 315 -5.65 3.64 -2.49
N PHE A 316 -6.07 2.38 -2.28
CA PHE A 316 -6.85 1.64 -3.27
C PHE A 316 -7.95 0.82 -2.62
N GLY A 317 -9.11 0.77 -3.27
CA GLY A 317 -10.18 -0.15 -2.94
C GLY A 317 -9.99 -1.52 -3.60
N VAL A 318 -10.23 -2.58 -2.84
CA VAL A 318 -10.33 -3.95 -3.36
C VAL A 318 -11.76 -4.45 -3.09
N TYR A 319 -12.51 -4.70 -4.16
CA TYR A 319 -13.91 -5.10 -4.10
C TYR A 319 -14.07 -6.61 -4.16
N LEU A 320 -14.37 -7.23 -3.01
CA LEU A 320 -14.41 -8.70 -2.88
C LEU A 320 -15.46 -9.36 -3.77
N ASP A 321 -16.62 -8.71 -3.92
CA ASP A 321 -17.69 -9.26 -4.76
C ASP A 321 -17.26 -9.44 -6.22
N ALA A 322 -16.31 -8.63 -6.70
CA ALA A 322 -15.77 -8.78 -8.06
C ALA A 322 -15.06 -10.12 -8.28
N TYR A 323 -14.47 -10.69 -7.22
CA TYR A 323 -13.84 -12.01 -7.25
C TYR A 323 -14.82 -13.16 -7.01
N TRP A 324 -16.05 -12.86 -6.61
CA TRP A 324 -17.11 -13.83 -6.32
C TRP A 324 -18.23 -13.82 -7.38
N ASN A 325 -18.55 -12.66 -7.94
CA ASN A 325 -19.60 -12.47 -8.94
C ASN A 325 -19.42 -13.35 -10.19
N PRO A 326 -20.52 -13.75 -10.88
CA PRO A 326 -20.43 -14.47 -12.13
C PRO A 326 -19.83 -13.60 -13.26
N PRO A 327 -19.27 -14.19 -14.32
CA PRO A 327 -18.68 -13.46 -15.45
C PRO A 327 -19.65 -12.50 -16.18
N THR A 328 -20.95 -12.67 -16.01
CA THR A 328 -21.97 -11.78 -16.57
C THR A 328 -22.16 -10.48 -15.81
N SER A 329 -21.58 -10.37 -14.61
CA SER A 329 -21.62 -9.14 -13.82
C SER A 329 -20.67 -8.09 -14.38
N PRO A 330 -21.04 -6.80 -14.45
CA PRO A 330 -20.11 -5.72 -14.77
C PRO A 330 -19.02 -5.59 -13.69
N TRP A 331 -19.27 -6.09 -12.50
CA TRP A 331 -18.35 -6.15 -11.38
C TRP A 331 -17.76 -7.56 -11.28
N HIS A 332 -16.97 -7.96 -12.26
CA HIS A 332 -16.30 -9.26 -12.32
C HIS A 332 -14.81 -9.05 -12.63
N ILE A 333 -13.95 -9.71 -11.88
CA ILE A 333 -12.51 -9.81 -12.14
C ILE A 333 -12.22 -11.17 -12.80
N ASP A 334 -11.61 -11.13 -13.98
CA ASP A 334 -11.13 -12.32 -14.69
C ASP A 334 -9.93 -12.95 -13.97
N GLY A 335 -9.92 -14.28 -13.88
CA GLY A 335 -8.84 -15.05 -13.28
C GLY A 335 -7.54 -15.07 -14.10
N LEU A 336 -7.57 -14.62 -15.36
CA LEU A 336 -6.44 -14.60 -16.31
C LEU A 336 -5.71 -15.96 -16.40
N GLY A 337 -6.47 -17.05 -16.48
CA GLY A 337 -5.94 -18.42 -16.54
C GLY A 337 -5.70 -19.08 -15.19
N GLY A 338 -5.70 -18.31 -14.09
CA GLY A 338 -5.62 -18.79 -12.71
C GLY A 338 -6.94 -18.75 -11.96
N SER A 339 -6.89 -18.91 -10.65
CA SER A 339 -8.07 -18.75 -9.80
C SER A 339 -8.32 -17.27 -9.46
N ARG A 340 -9.60 -16.91 -9.23
CA ARG A 340 -9.95 -15.55 -8.79
C ARG A 340 -9.40 -15.22 -7.40
N VAL A 341 -9.22 -16.21 -6.54
CA VAL A 341 -8.57 -16.03 -5.23
C VAL A 341 -7.09 -15.71 -5.38
N GLU A 342 -6.42 -16.32 -6.34
CA GLU A 342 -5.06 -15.94 -6.69
C GLU A 342 -4.98 -14.50 -7.23
N ARG A 343 -5.93 -14.11 -8.08
CA ARG A 343 -6.04 -12.71 -8.53
C ARG A 343 -6.29 -11.76 -7.37
N LEU A 344 -7.14 -12.13 -6.40
CA LEU A 344 -7.33 -11.36 -5.17
C LEU A 344 -6.00 -11.16 -4.43
N ARG A 345 -5.22 -12.22 -4.26
CA ARG A 345 -3.89 -12.17 -3.63
C ARG A 345 -2.95 -11.21 -4.39
N ILE A 346 -2.85 -11.38 -5.71
CA ILE A 346 -1.97 -10.56 -6.56
C ILE A 346 -2.40 -9.10 -6.55
N ASN A 347 -3.69 -8.82 -6.78
CA ASN A 347 -4.21 -7.46 -6.84
C ASN A 347 -4.10 -6.74 -5.49
N THR A 348 -4.38 -7.44 -4.37
CA THR A 348 -4.20 -6.85 -3.05
C THR A 348 -2.73 -6.58 -2.74
N THR A 349 -1.82 -7.47 -3.15
CA THR A 349 -0.37 -7.25 -3.03
C THR A 349 0.06 -6.02 -3.83
N SER A 350 -0.37 -5.90 -5.09
CA SER A 350 -0.07 -4.75 -5.95
C SER A 350 -0.64 -3.45 -5.39
N ALA A 351 -1.87 -3.50 -4.85
CA ALA A 351 -2.49 -2.36 -4.18
C ALA A 351 -1.65 -1.88 -2.99
N LEU A 352 -1.23 -2.79 -2.09
CA LEU A 352 -0.40 -2.46 -0.94
C LEU A 352 0.97 -1.92 -1.35
N GLN A 353 1.59 -2.49 -2.39
CA GLN A 353 2.88 -2.01 -2.90
C GLN A 353 2.80 -0.59 -3.47
N ALA A 354 1.71 -0.27 -4.17
CA ALA A 354 1.51 1.03 -4.80
C ALA A 354 0.94 2.10 -3.85
N ALA A 355 0.21 1.72 -2.80
CA ALA A 355 -0.34 2.62 -1.80
C ALA A 355 0.77 3.26 -0.94
N ASP A 356 0.49 4.42 -0.35
CA ASP A 356 1.37 5.01 0.68
C ASP A 356 1.29 4.20 2.00
N GLU A 357 0.11 4.02 2.57
CA GLU A 357 -0.10 3.31 3.84
C GLU A 357 -1.28 2.33 3.79
N TYR A 358 -2.42 2.74 3.30
CA TYR A 358 -3.69 2.05 3.44
C TYR A 358 -4.17 1.40 2.14
N VAL A 359 -4.80 0.23 2.29
CA VAL A 359 -5.70 -0.38 1.29
C VAL A 359 -6.98 -0.78 2.00
N TRP A 360 -8.14 -0.48 1.41
CA TRP A 360 -9.43 -0.84 1.97
C TRP A 360 -10.08 -1.99 1.21
N ILE A 361 -10.63 -2.92 1.98
CA ILE A 361 -11.28 -4.13 1.47
C ILE A 361 -12.79 -3.97 1.62
N TYR A 362 -13.49 -3.88 0.50
CA TYR A 362 -14.93 -3.66 0.45
C TYR A 362 -15.68 -4.93 0.10
N GLY A 363 -16.78 -5.19 0.78
CA GLY A 363 -17.65 -6.31 0.48
C GLY A 363 -19.12 -5.97 0.73
N GLU A 364 -20.00 -6.37 -0.18
CA GLU A 364 -21.43 -6.09 -0.11
C GLU A 364 -22.24 -7.30 0.32
N LYS A 365 -22.00 -8.46 -0.29
CA LYS A 365 -22.91 -9.61 -0.18
C LYS A 365 -22.64 -10.50 1.01
N ASN A 366 -21.41 -10.64 1.42
CA ASN A 366 -21.01 -11.50 2.52
C ASN A 366 -20.33 -10.71 3.63
N ARG A 367 -20.03 -11.37 4.75
CA ARG A 367 -19.50 -10.74 5.96
C ARG A 367 -18.17 -11.35 6.38
N TRP A 368 -17.38 -10.58 7.11
CA TRP A 368 -16.14 -11.10 7.70
C TRP A 368 -16.38 -11.79 9.05
N TRP A 369 -17.40 -11.33 9.79
CA TRP A 369 -17.66 -11.79 11.17
C TRP A 369 -19.05 -12.39 11.29
N PRO A 370 -19.17 -13.62 11.84
CA PRO A 370 -20.46 -14.29 12.03
C PRO A 370 -21.18 -13.73 13.28
N THR A 371 -21.38 -12.43 13.32
CA THR A 371 -22.07 -11.76 14.43
C THR A 371 -23.50 -11.38 14.05
N PRO A 372 -24.44 -11.24 14.99
CA PRO A 372 -25.77 -10.73 14.72
C PRO A 372 -25.72 -9.35 14.03
N ASN A 373 -26.67 -9.06 13.19
CA ASN A 373 -26.91 -7.77 12.52
C ASN A 373 -26.06 -7.46 11.29
N GLY A 374 -26.06 -8.32 10.29
CA GLY A 374 -25.64 -7.94 8.95
C GLY A 374 -26.86 -7.88 8.03
N GLY A 375 -27.06 -6.80 7.31
CA GLY A 375 -28.01 -6.73 6.17
C GLY A 375 -27.53 -7.55 4.95
N VAL A 376 -26.58 -8.45 5.16
CA VAL A 376 -25.85 -9.24 4.16
C VAL A 376 -26.13 -10.74 4.34
N ASN A 377 -25.57 -11.58 3.47
CA ASN A 377 -25.66 -13.02 3.58
C ASN A 377 -25.12 -13.53 4.93
N LYS A 378 -25.59 -14.69 5.37
CA LYS A 378 -25.10 -15.33 6.60
C LYS A 378 -23.70 -15.90 6.45
N GLU A 379 -23.29 -16.23 5.23
CA GLU A 379 -21.94 -16.75 4.92
C GLU A 379 -20.88 -15.69 5.17
N THR A 380 -19.76 -16.14 5.70
CA THR A 380 -18.56 -15.32 5.78
C THR A 380 -17.80 -15.32 4.45
N TRP A 381 -16.96 -14.32 4.22
CA TRP A 381 -16.11 -14.29 3.02
C TRP A 381 -15.23 -15.53 2.85
N PRO A 382 -14.61 -16.10 3.91
CA PRO A 382 -13.88 -17.37 3.79
C PRO A 382 -14.75 -18.58 3.40
N GLU A 383 -16.05 -18.57 3.72
CA GLU A 383 -16.99 -19.63 3.30
C GLU A 383 -17.43 -19.42 1.86
N ALA A 384 -17.81 -18.20 1.48
CA ALA A 384 -18.29 -17.85 0.15
C ALA A 384 -17.18 -17.84 -0.92
N LEU A 385 -15.96 -17.44 -0.54
CA LEU A 385 -14.77 -17.37 -1.38
C LEU A 385 -13.60 -18.05 -0.66
N PRO A 386 -13.55 -19.40 -0.66
CA PRO A 386 -12.51 -20.15 0.03
C PRO A 386 -11.09 -19.73 -0.38
N GLY A 387 -10.23 -19.48 0.60
CA GLY A 387 -8.87 -18.94 0.40
C GLY A 387 -8.75 -17.42 0.39
N SER A 388 -9.86 -16.68 0.43
CA SER A 388 -9.83 -15.20 0.45
C SER A 388 -9.09 -14.64 1.65
N GLU A 389 -9.24 -15.23 2.83
CA GLU A 389 -8.52 -14.82 4.02
C GLU A 389 -7.01 -15.04 3.90
N ASP A 390 -6.59 -16.20 3.40
CA ASP A 390 -5.18 -16.52 3.16
C ASP A 390 -4.56 -15.57 2.10
N ALA A 391 -5.33 -15.22 1.06
CA ALA A 391 -4.92 -14.24 0.06
C ALA A 391 -4.62 -12.87 0.69
N LEU A 392 -5.48 -12.38 1.58
CA LEU A 392 -5.28 -11.10 2.28
C LEU A 392 -4.14 -11.18 3.32
N ARG A 393 -4.02 -12.28 4.07
CA ARG A 393 -2.91 -12.51 5.01
C ARG A 393 -1.56 -12.48 4.30
N PHE A 394 -1.47 -13.17 3.17
CA PHE A 394 -0.28 -13.14 2.33
C PHE A 394 0.04 -11.73 1.83
N ALA A 395 -0.95 -11.05 1.26
CA ALA A 395 -0.75 -9.71 0.71
C ALA A 395 -0.28 -8.70 1.76
N ARG A 396 -0.80 -8.82 3.00
CA ARG A 396 -0.44 -7.96 4.13
C ARG A 396 0.99 -8.21 4.61
N ASP A 397 1.34 -9.47 4.87
CA ASP A 397 2.66 -9.88 5.35
C ASP A 397 2.98 -11.30 4.84
N PRO A 398 3.67 -11.41 3.69
CA PRO A 398 4.03 -12.70 3.12
C PRO A 398 4.93 -13.54 4.03
N VAL A 399 5.79 -12.89 4.83
CA VAL A 399 6.74 -13.58 5.72
C VAL A 399 6.01 -14.18 6.92
N GLU A 400 5.16 -13.39 7.60
CA GLU A 400 4.33 -13.88 8.72
C GLU A 400 3.43 -15.03 8.25
N PHE A 401 2.76 -14.84 7.10
CA PHE A 401 1.92 -15.87 6.50
C PHE A 401 2.67 -17.18 6.25
N ALA A 402 3.84 -17.11 5.60
CA ALA A 402 4.62 -18.30 5.29
C ALA A 402 5.12 -19.02 6.55
N ARG A 403 5.57 -18.27 7.57
CA ARG A 403 5.99 -18.86 8.86
C ARG A 403 4.83 -19.57 9.55
N ALA A 404 3.62 -18.99 9.56
CA ALA A 404 2.43 -19.61 10.11
C ALA A 404 2.07 -20.89 9.35
N LYS A 405 2.07 -20.87 8.01
CA LYS A 405 1.78 -22.04 7.18
C LYS A 405 2.82 -23.15 7.34
N ILE A 406 4.10 -22.83 7.44
CA ILE A 406 5.16 -23.81 7.74
C ILE A 406 4.91 -24.49 9.09
N ALA A 407 4.52 -23.73 10.12
CA ALA A 407 4.23 -24.30 11.43
C ALA A 407 3.02 -25.26 11.39
N GLU A 408 1.96 -24.89 10.66
CA GLU A 408 0.79 -25.74 10.43
C GLU A 408 1.19 -27.04 9.67
N MET A 409 1.93 -26.92 8.57
CA MET A 409 2.36 -28.04 7.75
C MET A 409 3.31 -28.99 8.50
N LYS A 410 4.21 -28.44 9.33
CA LYS A 410 5.07 -29.24 10.21
C LYS A 410 4.26 -30.05 11.22
N LYS A 411 3.28 -29.40 11.87
CA LYS A 411 2.38 -30.06 12.82
C LYS A 411 1.57 -31.17 12.17
N ALA A 412 1.14 -30.97 10.91
CA ALA A 412 0.39 -31.95 10.13
C ALA A 412 1.29 -33.04 9.50
N GLY A 413 2.62 -32.92 9.56
CA GLY A 413 3.56 -33.87 8.96
C GLY A 413 3.58 -33.85 7.41
N ILE A 414 3.16 -32.73 6.81
CA ILE A 414 3.04 -32.60 5.34
C ILE A 414 3.99 -31.57 4.75
N LEU A 415 4.90 -30.99 5.55
CA LEU A 415 5.89 -30.04 5.05
C LEU A 415 6.90 -30.76 4.14
N ILE A 416 7.04 -30.27 2.92
CA ILE A 416 8.01 -30.73 1.93
C ILE A 416 9.12 -29.68 1.82
N ASN A 417 10.39 -30.12 1.98
CA ASN A 417 11.55 -29.32 1.65
C ASN A 417 12.03 -29.68 0.24
N LEU A 418 11.99 -28.74 -0.70
CA LEU A 418 12.45 -28.95 -2.07
C LEU A 418 13.98 -28.94 -2.16
N ALA A 419 14.67 -28.26 -1.23
CA ALA A 419 16.11 -28.24 -1.20
C ALA A 419 16.64 -29.59 -0.70
N ARG A 420 17.34 -30.30 -1.58
CA ARG A 420 18.02 -31.57 -1.26
C ARG A 420 19.31 -31.26 -0.50
N ASN A 421 19.63 -32.08 0.52
CA ASN A 421 20.84 -31.88 1.34
C ASN A 421 21.00 -30.43 1.81
N ALA A 422 19.89 -29.88 2.33
CA ALA A 422 19.77 -28.46 2.67
C ALA A 422 20.70 -28.01 3.82
N ASP A 423 21.19 -28.95 4.59
CA ASP A 423 22.16 -28.78 5.69
C ASP A 423 23.60 -29.04 5.27
N PHE A 424 23.84 -29.37 3.99
CA PHE A 424 25.15 -29.76 3.44
C PHE A 424 25.81 -30.90 4.20
N GLY A 425 25.06 -31.78 4.85
CA GLY A 425 25.55 -32.81 5.74
C GLY A 425 25.98 -34.11 5.04
N SER A 426 25.70 -34.29 3.73
CA SER A 426 25.88 -35.54 3.03
C SER A 426 26.62 -35.40 1.70
N ASP A 427 27.46 -36.40 1.36
CA ASP A 427 28.07 -36.60 0.05
C ASP A 427 27.22 -37.51 -0.87
N LYS A 428 26.10 -38.04 -0.37
CA LYS A 428 25.17 -38.89 -1.11
C LYS A 428 23.75 -38.41 -0.95
N VAL A 429 23.06 -38.23 -2.08
CA VAL A 429 21.63 -37.95 -2.14
C VAL A 429 21.00 -38.83 -3.19
N GLU A 430 19.91 -39.49 -2.88
CA GLU A 430 19.17 -40.35 -3.80
C GLU A 430 18.72 -39.57 -5.04
N GLY A 431 18.94 -40.09 -6.23
CA GLY A 431 18.55 -39.48 -7.50
C GLY A 431 19.48 -38.35 -7.99
N ASN A 432 20.58 -38.05 -7.35
CA ASN A 432 21.50 -37.03 -7.83
C ASN A 432 22.47 -37.60 -8.88
N THR A 433 22.25 -37.23 -10.15
CA THR A 433 23.13 -37.59 -11.28
C THR A 433 23.90 -36.39 -11.84
N GLY A 434 23.81 -35.20 -11.19
CA GLY A 434 24.46 -33.98 -11.65
C GLY A 434 25.98 -34.02 -11.52
N VAL A 435 26.69 -33.58 -12.56
CA VAL A 435 28.15 -33.41 -12.53
C VAL A 435 28.48 -32.27 -11.59
N GLN A 436 29.17 -32.58 -10.50
CA GLN A 436 29.63 -31.59 -9.51
C GLN A 436 31.00 -31.05 -9.95
N GLN A 437 30.98 -30.09 -10.87
CA GLN A 437 32.20 -29.44 -11.34
C GLN A 437 32.56 -28.24 -10.45
N ASP A 438 33.85 -27.98 -10.32
CA ASP A 438 34.46 -26.79 -9.73
C ASP A 438 34.50 -26.66 -8.20
N TRP A 439 34.07 -27.67 -7.44
CA TRP A 439 34.36 -27.71 -6.00
C TRP A 439 35.83 -28.15 -5.78
N LYS A 440 36.64 -27.30 -5.12
CA LYS A 440 38.10 -27.50 -5.03
C LYS A 440 38.56 -28.14 -3.72
N GLU A 441 37.87 -27.90 -2.63
CA GLU A 441 38.28 -28.41 -1.31
C GLU A 441 37.14 -29.12 -0.60
N GLY A 442 37.44 -30.21 0.08
CA GLY A 442 36.46 -30.99 0.85
C GLY A 442 35.51 -31.85 0.01
N GLY A 443 35.64 -31.84 -1.31
CA GLY A 443 34.69 -32.45 -2.23
C GLY A 443 33.43 -31.56 -2.41
N ALA A 444 32.35 -32.13 -2.93
CA ALA A 444 31.08 -31.45 -3.16
C ALA A 444 29.98 -32.05 -2.31
N PRO A 445 29.17 -31.24 -1.62
CA PRO A 445 27.95 -31.73 -0.97
C PRO A 445 26.96 -32.19 -2.03
N ALA A 446 26.36 -33.36 -1.82
CA ALA A 446 25.45 -33.95 -2.79
C ALA A 446 24.25 -33.01 -3.09
N GLY A 447 23.85 -32.94 -4.35
CA GLY A 447 22.72 -32.14 -4.81
C GLY A 447 23.03 -30.68 -5.10
N TRP A 448 24.26 -30.21 -4.87
CA TRP A 448 24.65 -28.82 -5.08
C TRP A 448 25.65 -28.66 -6.21
N ASN A 449 25.40 -27.68 -7.09
CA ASN A 449 26.32 -27.24 -8.13
C ASN A 449 26.81 -25.82 -7.79
N VAL A 450 27.92 -25.42 -8.43
CA VAL A 450 28.48 -24.09 -8.32
C VAL A 450 28.69 -23.48 -9.70
N TRP A 451 28.66 -22.17 -9.74
CA TRP A 451 28.98 -21.39 -10.93
C TRP A 451 29.70 -20.10 -10.53
N GLN A 452 30.64 -19.68 -11.34
CA GLN A 452 31.24 -18.35 -11.25
C GLN A 452 31.59 -17.81 -12.63
N VAL A 453 31.73 -16.49 -12.75
CA VAL A 453 32.19 -15.84 -13.98
C VAL A 453 33.64 -16.30 -14.31
N SER A 454 33.99 -16.31 -15.60
CA SER A 454 35.26 -16.86 -16.10
C SER A 454 36.50 -16.13 -15.58
N ASP A 455 36.41 -14.88 -15.21
CA ASP A 455 37.49 -14.06 -14.64
C ASP A 455 37.58 -14.15 -13.10
N SER A 456 36.67 -14.85 -12.46
CA SER A 456 36.72 -15.12 -11.02
C SER A 456 37.73 -16.23 -10.70
N GLN A 457 38.61 -15.98 -9.74
CA GLN A 457 39.56 -16.95 -9.20
C GLN A 457 39.14 -17.48 -7.83
N GLY A 458 37.84 -17.36 -7.52
CA GLY A 458 37.27 -17.80 -6.26
C GLY A 458 37.29 -19.33 -6.08
N VAL A 459 37.20 -19.74 -4.84
CA VAL A 459 37.18 -21.16 -4.43
C VAL A 459 35.84 -21.45 -3.77
N PHE A 460 35.16 -22.48 -4.27
CA PHE A 460 34.03 -23.13 -3.60
C PHE A 460 34.54 -24.37 -2.86
N SER A 461 34.18 -24.47 -1.58
CA SER A 461 34.58 -25.58 -0.72
C SER A 461 33.44 -26.07 0.14
N TRP A 462 33.52 -27.31 0.58
CA TRP A 462 32.57 -27.90 1.52
C TRP A 462 33.25 -28.05 2.88
N ASP A 463 32.78 -27.25 3.85
CA ASP A 463 33.20 -27.39 5.24
C ASP A 463 32.37 -28.49 5.90
N ARG A 464 32.97 -29.58 6.31
CA ARG A 464 32.31 -30.73 6.92
C ARG A 464 32.19 -30.63 8.44
N GLU A 465 32.89 -29.69 9.06
CA GLU A 465 32.96 -29.56 10.52
C GLU A 465 32.17 -28.36 11.05
N VAL A 466 32.03 -27.34 10.22
CA VAL A 466 31.32 -26.08 10.58
C VAL A 466 29.98 -25.99 9.88
N GLY A 467 28.94 -25.60 10.60
CA GLY A 467 27.61 -25.32 10.06
C GLY A 467 26.77 -24.53 11.06
N ALA A 468 25.62 -24.05 10.63
CA ALA A 468 24.76 -23.19 11.44
C ALA A 468 24.01 -23.95 12.56
N SER A 469 23.52 -25.14 12.27
CA SER A 469 22.74 -25.97 13.22
C SER A 469 23.27 -27.40 13.35
N ALA A 470 24.05 -27.84 12.40
CA ALA A 470 24.70 -29.14 12.35
C ALA A 470 26.04 -28.99 11.62
N LYS A 471 26.87 -30.06 11.57
CA LYS A 471 28.08 -30.07 10.75
C LYS A 471 27.71 -30.07 9.27
N GLY A 472 28.33 -29.19 8.51
CA GLY A 472 28.19 -29.05 7.07
C GLY A 472 27.83 -27.61 6.64
N ALA A 473 28.69 -27.03 5.78
CA ALA A 473 28.42 -25.74 5.16
C ALA A 473 29.08 -25.63 3.78
N ALA A 474 28.40 -25.01 2.85
CA ALA A 474 28.97 -24.57 1.60
C ALA A 474 29.67 -23.22 1.81
N ARG A 475 30.93 -23.10 1.36
CA ARG A 475 31.77 -21.92 1.53
C ARG A 475 32.26 -21.41 0.18
N ALA A 476 32.12 -20.10 -0.03
CA ALA A 476 32.72 -19.38 -1.16
C ALA A 476 33.75 -18.39 -0.63
N SER A 477 34.95 -18.39 -1.22
CA SER A 477 36.05 -17.50 -0.83
C SER A 477 36.66 -16.84 -2.06
N LYS A 478 36.81 -15.50 -2.02
CA LYS A 478 37.40 -14.70 -3.12
C LYS A 478 36.63 -14.84 -4.45
N VAL A 479 35.36 -15.18 -4.40
CA VAL A 479 34.48 -15.25 -5.57
C VAL A 479 34.05 -13.83 -5.92
N VAL A 480 34.36 -13.38 -7.13
CA VAL A 480 33.98 -12.06 -7.63
C VAL A 480 32.48 -12.02 -7.94
N ASN A 481 32.02 -13.02 -8.70
CA ASN A 481 30.60 -13.22 -8.99
C ASN A 481 30.37 -14.70 -9.24
N GLY A 482 29.59 -15.33 -8.37
CA GLY A 482 29.29 -16.75 -8.44
C GLY A 482 28.26 -17.19 -7.41
N CYS A 483 27.84 -18.44 -7.48
CA CYS A 483 26.76 -18.93 -6.62
C CYS A 483 26.81 -20.45 -6.42
N PHE A 484 26.15 -20.90 -5.35
CA PHE A 484 25.69 -22.28 -5.18
C PHE A 484 24.32 -22.40 -5.85
N ILE A 485 24.07 -23.50 -6.55
CA ILE A 485 22.87 -23.67 -7.37
C ILE A 485 22.22 -25.02 -7.07
N GLN A 486 20.90 -24.96 -6.93
CA GLN A 486 20.06 -26.15 -6.96
C GLN A 486 18.80 -25.87 -7.78
N VAL A 487 18.24 -26.91 -8.41
CA VAL A 487 17.03 -26.80 -9.24
C VAL A 487 15.99 -27.78 -8.73
N ALA A 488 14.75 -27.32 -8.63
CA ALA A 488 13.59 -28.16 -8.33
C ALA A 488 12.43 -27.84 -9.28
N ASP A 489 11.48 -28.78 -9.41
CA ASP A 489 10.25 -28.53 -10.16
C ASP A 489 9.34 -27.58 -9.38
N ALA A 490 8.62 -26.73 -10.10
CA ALA A 490 7.66 -25.79 -9.55
C ALA A 490 6.47 -25.62 -10.50
N LYS A 491 5.30 -25.28 -9.96
CA LYS A 491 4.09 -25.04 -10.75
C LYS A 491 3.61 -23.60 -10.60
N PRO A 492 3.13 -22.97 -11.67
CA PRO A 492 2.55 -21.62 -11.59
C PRO A 492 1.54 -21.49 -10.45
N GLY A 493 1.61 -20.37 -9.73
CA GLY A 493 0.74 -20.07 -8.60
C GLY A 493 1.16 -20.68 -7.25
N GLU A 494 2.08 -21.64 -7.21
CA GLU A 494 2.63 -22.16 -5.95
C GLU A 494 3.39 -21.05 -5.19
N LEU A 495 3.33 -21.12 -3.86
CA LEU A 495 4.08 -20.24 -2.96
C LEU A 495 5.17 -21.06 -2.27
N HIS A 496 6.41 -20.65 -2.43
CA HIS A 496 7.55 -21.28 -1.78
C HIS A 496 8.16 -20.35 -0.74
N ALA A 497 8.28 -20.85 0.50
CA ALA A 497 9.13 -20.20 1.48
C ALA A 497 10.60 -20.48 1.16
N VAL A 498 11.40 -19.45 1.12
CA VAL A 498 12.82 -19.50 0.86
C VAL A 498 13.58 -19.17 2.13
N ARG A 499 14.42 -20.08 2.60
CA ARG A 499 15.17 -19.92 3.84
C ARG A 499 16.62 -20.32 3.64
N ALA A 500 17.53 -19.46 4.05
CA ALA A 500 18.94 -19.77 4.17
C ALA A 500 19.49 -19.27 5.50
N VAL A 501 20.54 -19.90 6.01
CA VAL A 501 21.30 -19.40 7.16
C VAL A 501 22.71 -19.10 6.66
N VAL A 502 23.12 -17.85 6.74
CA VAL A 502 24.32 -17.33 6.09
C VAL A 502 25.23 -16.67 7.12
N ARG A 503 26.54 -16.83 6.94
CA ARG A 503 27.58 -16.14 7.68
C ARG A 503 28.53 -15.47 6.70
N LEU A 504 28.73 -14.17 6.83
CA LEU A 504 29.65 -13.37 6.03
C LEU A 504 30.87 -13.03 6.87
N GLN A 505 32.05 -13.12 6.25
CA GLN A 505 33.32 -12.74 6.85
C GLN A 505 33.98 -11.65 5.99
N GLY A 506 34.48 -10.61 6.66
CA GLY A 506 35.10 -9.46 6.00
C GLY A 506 34.13 -8.64 5.14
N GLU A 507 34.67 -7.92 4.17
CA GLU A 507 33.89 -7.13 3.21
C GLU A 507 33.29 -8.05 2.13
N SER A 508 32.20 -8.72 2.45
CA SER A 508 31.51 -9.63 1.54
C SER A 508 30.07 -9.17 1.30
N ALA A 509 29.56 -9.37 0.09
CA ALA A 509 28.15 -9.19 -0.25
C ALA A 509 27.56 -10.51 -0.72
N ALA A 510 26.39 -10.85 -0.23
CA ALA A 510 25.66 -12.04 -0.64
C ALA A 510 24.15 -11.79 -0.69
N TRP A 511 23.46 -12.61 -1.42
CA TRP A 511 22.00 -12.66 -1.45
C TRP A 511 21.53 -14.07 -1.76
N VAL A 512 20.33 -14.40 -1.30
CA VAL A 512 19.60 -15.57 -1.76
C VAL A 512 18.76 -15.14 -2.95
N ARG A 513 18.93 -15.80 -4.08
CA ARG A 513 18.24 -15.46 -5.32
C ARG A 513 17.42 -16.63 -5.81
N VAL A 514 16.14 -16.39 -6.03
CA VAL A 514 15.27 -17.34 -6.71
C VAL A 514 15.14 -16.89 -8.16
N ARG A 515 15.44 -17.80 -9.06
CA ARG A 515 15.26 -17.63 -10.51
C ARG A 515 14.30 -18.67 -11.07
N TRP A 516 13.82 -18.43 -12.25
CA TRP A 516 12.80 -19.25 -12.85
C TRP A 516 13.23 -19.78 -14.22
N GLN A 517 12.83 -21.02 -14.50
CA GLN A 517 12.96 -21.60 -15.83
C GLN A 517 11.60 -22.11 -16.31
N THR A 518 11.39 -22.03 -17.64
CA THR A 518 10.26 -22.71 -18.29
C THR A 518 10.41 -24.23 -18.18
N PRO A 519 9.36 -25.02 -18.49
CA PRO A 519 9.49 -26.49 -18.56
C PRO A 519 10.61 -26.98 -19.49
N GLU A 520 10.95 -26.19 -20.52
CA GLU A 520 12.01 -26.45 -21.49
C GLU A 520 13.39 -25.99 -21.01
N ASN A 521 13.56 -25.63 -19.73
CA ASN A 521 14.80 -25.15 -19.12
C ASN A 521 15.31 -23.80 -19.66
N LYS A 522 14.45 -22.95 -20.21
CA LYS A 522 14.81 -21.59 -20.62
C LYS A 522 14.63 -20.62 -19.46
N TRP A 523 15.60 -19.75 -19.26
CA TRP A 523 15.50 -18.70 -18.26
C TRP A 523 14.36 -17.72 -18.58
N THR A 524 13.60 -17.35 -17.58
CA THR A 524 12.61 -16.27 -17.67
C THR A 524 13.27 -14.90 -17.56
N GLN A 525 12.48 -13.84 -17.56
CA GLN A 525 12.98 -12.47 -17.43
C GLN A 525 13.55 -12.23 -16.02
N VAL A 526 14.67 -11.54 -15.94
CA VAL A 526 15.35 -11.19 -14.67
C VAL A 526 14.45 -10.39 -13.71
N GLY A 527 13.55 -9.60 -14.24
CA GLY A 527 12.58 -8.84 -13.43
C GLY A 527 11.59 -9.70 -12.62
N GLN A 528 11.50 -11.00 -12.92
CA GLN A 528 10.69 -11.96 -12.15
C GLN A 528 11.46 -12.62 -11.01
N ASP A 529 12.78 -12.45 -10.95
CA ASP A 529 13.60 -13.05 -9.90
C ASP A 529 13.24 -12.47 -8.52
N VAL A 530 13.30 -13.30 -7.48
CA VAL A 530 13.20 -12.86 -6.09
C VAL A 530 14.59 -12.76 -5.50
N ILE A 531 14.96 -11.60 -4.98
CA ILE A 531 16.27 -11.33 -4.40
C ILE A 531 16.11 -10.98 -2.93
N LEU A 532 16.71 -11.78 -2.06
CA LEU A 532 16.73 -11.57 -0.62
C LEU A 532 18.16 -11.19 -0.23
N PRO A 533 18.46 -9.91 0.06
CA PRO A 533 19.79 -9.48 0.45
C PRO A 533 20.17 -10.07 1.79
N VAL A 534 21.45 -10.39 1.95
CA VAL A 534 22.05 -10.78 3.21
C VAL A 534 22.68 -9.53 3.83
N GLU A 535 22.20 -9.11 4.97
CA GLU A 535 22.82 -8.04 5.74
C GLU A 535 24.18 -8.52 6.29
N GLN A 536 25.07 -7.57 6.64
CA GLN A 536 26.34 -7.91 7.29
C GLN A 536 26.07 -8.71 8.57
N THR A 537 26.80 -9.81 8.74
CA THR A 537 26.53 -10.77 9.81
C THR A 537 27.50 -10.68 10.99
N ASP A 538 28.52 -9.81 10.91
CA ASP A 538 29.57 -9.67 11.94
C ASP A 538 30.20 -11.03 12.33
N ASP A 539 30.38 -11.90 11.34
CA ASP A 539 30.85 -13.30 11.49
C ASP A 539 29.90 -14.21 12.29
N GLU A 540 28.63 -13.82 12.44
CA GLU A 540 27.57 -14.61 13.07
C GLU A 540 26.68 -15.28 12.02
N TRP A 541 26.05 -16.40 12.37
CA TRP A 541 25.04 -17.03 11.52
C TRP A 541 23.72 -16.28 11.60
N ARG A 542 23.23 -15.79 10.47
CA ARG A 542 21.95 -15.09 10.37
C ARG A 542 21.01 -15.74 9.38
N GLU A 543 19.74 -15.76 9.74
CA GLU A 543 18.69 -16.28 8.86
C GLU A 543 18.30 -15.22 7.82
N VAL A 544 18.19 -15.66 6.57
CA VAL A 544 17.54 -14.96 5.46
C VAL A 544 16.27 -15.73 5.14
N PHE A 545 15.14 -15.04 5.13
CA PHE A 545 13.84 -15.64 4.89
C PHE A 545 12.99 -14.77 3.98
N GLY A 546 12.28 -15.39 3.04
CA GLY A 546 11.35 -14.71 2.15
C GLY A 546 10.37 -15.68 1.51
N VAL A 547 9.55 -15.17 0.63
CA VAL A 547 8.54 -15.94 -0.11
C VAL A 547 8.68 -15.67 -1.60
N ALA A 548 8.62 -16.71 -2.39
CA ALA A 548 8.61 -16.67 -3.84
C ALA A 548 7.30 -17.26 -4.36
N ALA A 549 6.55 -16.48 -5.13
CA ALA A 549 5.39 -16.95 -5.87
C ALA A 549 5.83 -17.35 -7.28
N VAL A 550 5.45 -18.56 -7.71
CA VAL A 550 5.83 -19.09 -9.02
C VAL A 550 5.05 -18.37 -10.12
N PRO A 551 5.72 -17.67 -11.05
CA PRO A 551 5.06 -16.98 -12.16
C PRO A 551 4.44 -17.95 -13.17
N GLU A 552 3.55 -17.42 -14.01
CA GLU A 552 3.01 -18.17 -15.15
C GLU A 552 4.11 -18.57 -16.15
N GLY A 553 3.93 -19.72 -16.79
CA GLY A 553 4.87 -20.26 -17.76
C GLY A 553 6.16 -20.85 -17.15
N VAL A 554 6.28 -20.86 -15.83
CA VAL A 554 7.41 -21.45 -15.10
C VAL A 554 7.16 -22.94 -14.85
N GLY A 555 8.22 -23.75 -15.00
CA GLY A 555 8.23 -25.16 -14.65
C GLY A 555 9.26 -25.52 -13.58
N LYS A 556 10.23 -24.62 -13.30
CA LYS A 556 11.31 -24.89 -12.35
C LYS A 556 11.69 -23.65 -11.53
N ILE A 557 12.02 -23.90 -10.27
CA ILE A 557 12.63 -22.96 -9.33
C ILE A 557 14.13 -23.26 -9.23
N VAL A 558 14.95 -22.23 -9.31
CA VAL A 558 16.41 -22.32 -9.25
C VAL A 558 16.94 -21.41 -8.15
#